data_fd37b9d96e094864bc5850166e818b36
#
_entry.id   fd37b9d96e094864bc5850166e818b36
#
_cell.length_a   1.000
_cell.length_b   1.000
_cell.length_c   1.000
_cell.angle_alpha   90.00
_cell.angle_beta   90.00
_cell.angle_gamma   90.00
#
_symmetry.space_group_name_H-M   'P 1'
#
loop_
_entity.id
_entity.type
_entity.pdbx_description
1 polymer ?
#
loop_
_entity_poly.entity_id
_entity_poly.type
_entity_poly.pdbx_seq_one_letter_code
_entity_poly.pdbx_strand_id
1 'polypeptide(L)'
;MSSSQPDAEAMTRRFREVAERVLDSLLDDAPEWALDLGDTRGASRLSDHSADADMRRAALLTDALGSLDEIDADLIPEGDLVDLEVLRARVSADLWHTAELRPHTWDPLLHSPGEALHALLERDTLPLPERLSALAARCAALPDYLATARSRLSEGPGMPRVHVETALAQADGARAMLLSDVPALAAQEPSAAFEVEPAREAALAAVEEYTAWLRGRLEGATADPRLGERDFAAQLWYTLDSELSPEALLVRAESDLLATEEAIAEAAAEYQGAPRHRGQVAEVLSALADENATSADTVRPACADALRHLNERVRGLDMVTVHDDPVRIVPMPESRRGISVAYCEPPGPLAPRAREQPTLVAVSPPPADWPAERRESFLREYHEGMLRNLMVHEAVPGHALQLAHAVRHTGGTRVGNVLSSGTFVEGWAVYAEEAMARHGWSGDHREDLALRLVQLKMRLRTILNAILDVRLHTGDLTESEAISLLTQRGHQEEGEAVGKWRRAQLTSAQLSTYYVGYAEVGDISRDLAAARPSLTERQRHDAMLAHGSPPPRHLRTLLGL
;
A
#
# COMPACT_ATOMS: atom_id res chain seq x y z
N MET A 1 15.46 44.46 11.64
CA MET A 1 15.19 43.09 12.10
C MET A 1 13.80 42.90 12.76
N SER A 2 12.91 43.92 12.80
CA SER A 2 11.61 43.80 13.49
C SER A 2 10.36 43.76 12.57
N SER A 3 10.49 43.88 11.26
CA SER A 3 9.37 43.84 10.33
C SER A 3 9.08 42.45 9.72
N SER A 4 10.02 41.51 9.77
CA SER A 4 9.87 40.19 9.16
C SER A 4 9.08 39.17 10.01
N GLN A 5 9.03 39.33 11.33
CA GLN A 5 8.36 38.38 12.21
C GLN A 5 6.82 38.43 12.13
N PRO A 6 6.15 39.61 12.10
CA PRO A 6 4.70 39.69 11.85
C PRO A 6 4.29 39.14 10.48
N ASP A 7 5.13 39.32 9.44
CA ASP A 7 4.89 38.81 8.10
C ASP A 7 4.99 37.28 8.04
N ALA A 8 5.95 36.68 8.74
CA ALA A 8 6.11 35.22 8.85
C ALA A 8 4.93 34.57 9.60
N GLU A 9 4.48 35.14 10.72
CA GLU A 9 3.30 34.65 11.44
C GLU A 9 2.02 34.74 10.61
N ALA A 10 1.86 35.83 9.85
CA ALA A 10 0.71 36.00 8.95
C ALA A 10 0.74 34.98 7.81
N MET A 11 1.92 34.74 7.20
CA MET A 11 2.10 33.77 6.13
C MET A 11 1.86 32.35 6.63
N THR A 12 2.37 31.99 7.80
CA THR A 12 2.13 30.69 8.43
C THR A 12 0.63 30.44 8.66
N ARG A 13 -0.10 31.41 9.19
CA ARG A 13 -1.56 31.27 9.35
C ARG A 13 -2.27 31.12 8.01
N ARG A 14 -1.90 31.95 7.02
CA ARG A 14 -2.43 31.85 5.66
C ARG A 14 -2.21 30.48 5.05
N PHE A 15 -0.98 29.97 5.15
CA PHE A 15 -0.68 28.60 4.66
C PHE A 15 -1.59 27.57 5.31
N ARG A 16 -1.69 27.55 6.64
CA ARG A 16 -2.49 26.56 7.36
C ARG A 16 -3.98 26.63 6.99
N GLU A 17 -4.53 27.85 6.80
CA GLU A 17 -5.91 28.05 6.32
C GLU A 17 -6.09 27.52 4.88
N VAL A 18 -5.12 27.75 4.00
CA VAL A 18 -5.15 27.22 2.62
C VAL A 18 -5.03 25.70 2.63
N ALA A 19 -4.11 25.14 3.39
CA ALA A 19 -3.89 23.69 3.49
C ALA A 19 -5.13 22.94 3.97
N GLU A 20 -5.79 23.44 5.04
CA GLU A 20 -7.02 22.84 5.55
C GLU A 20 -8.16 22.91 4.53
N ARG A 21 -8.34 24.03 3.83
CA ARG A 21 -9.36 24.18 2.79
C ARG A 21 -9.13 23.24 1.61
N VAL A 22 -7.88 23.14 1.12
CA VAL A 22 -7.53 22.25 0.02
C VAL A 22 -7.74 20.80 0.42
N LEU A 23 -7.28 20.41 1.62
CA LEU A 23 -7.45 19.06 2.13
C LEU A 23 -8.92 18.67 2.28
N ASP A 24 -9.74 19.56 2.85
CA ASP A 24 -11.20 19.34 2.96
C ASP A 24 -11.86 19.18 1.59
N SER A 25 -11.40 19.92 0.58
CA SER A 25 -11.91 19.79 -0.80
C SER A 25 -11.53 18.43 -1.42
N LEU A 26 -10.31 17.93 -1.18
CA LEU A 26 -9.88 16.61 -1.64
C LEU A 26 -10.69 15.50 -0.97
N LEU A 27 -10.92 15.61 0.35
CA LEU A 27 -11.73 14.64 1.11
C LEU A 27 -13.20 14.64 0.69
N ASP A 28 -13.75 15.80 0.36
CA ASP A 28 -15.15 15.93 -0.10
C ASP A 28 -15.36 15.34 -1.51
N ASP A 29 -14.36 15.45 -2.38
CA ASP A 29 -14.38 14.90 -3.74
C ASP A 29 -14.19 13.36 -3.80
N ALA A 30 -13.54 12.76 -2.77
CA ALA A 30 -13.26 11.34 -2.66
C ALA A 30 -13.78 10.73 -1.35
N PRO A 31 -15.12 10.59 -1.20
CA PRO A 31 -15.75 10.19 0.07
C PRO A 31 -15.40 8.77 0.52
N GLU A 32 -15.04 7.84 -0.39
CA GLU A 32 -14.56 6.51 -0.02
C GLU A 32 -13.20 6.61 0.67
N TRP A 33 -12.25 7.33 0.07
CA TRP A 33 -10.94 7.59 0.66
C TRP A 33 -11.05 8.36 1.99
N ALA A 34 -11.93 9.37 2.06
CA ALA A 34 -12.19 10.10 3.30
C ALA A 34 -12.66 9.17 4.42
N LEU A 35 -13.57 8.23 4.10
CA LEU A 35 -14.06 7.25 5.08
C LEU A 35 -12.96 6.29 5.55
N ASP A 36 -12.07 5.85 4.66
CA ASP A 36 -10.91 5.01 5.01
C ASP A 36 -9.95 5.74 5.97
N LEU A 37 -9.81 7.04 5.81
CA LEU A 37 -9.07 7.89 6.75
C LEU A 37 -9.80 8.16 8.07
N GLY A 38 -11.08 7.77 8.19
CA GLY A 38 -11.91 7.97 9.38
C GLY A 38 -12.73 9.26 9.35
N ASP A 39 -12.78 9.98 8.22
CA ASP A 39 -13.69 11.11 8.03
C ASP A 39 -15.06 10.61 7.55
N THR A 40 -16.04 10.65 8.43
CA THR A 40 -17.37 10.10 8.18
C THR A 40 -18.36 11.08 7.53
N ARG A 41 -17.95 12.33 7.25
CA ARG A 41 -18.85 13.36 6.67
C ARG A 41 -19.45 12.97 5.33
N GLY A 42 -18.72 12.23 4.52
CA GLY A 42 -19.13 11.72 3.22
C GLY A 42 -19.60 10.25 3.19
N ALA A 43 -19.80 9.60 4.34
CA ALA A 43 -20.02 8.15 4.43
C ALA A 43 -21.16 7.61 3.55
N SER A 44 -22.21 8.40 3.31
CA SER A 44 -23.37 8.02 2.48
C SER A 44 -23.19 8.30 0.98
N ARG A 45 -22.08 8.92 0.56
CA ARG A 45 -21.86 9.33 -0.83
C ARG A 45 -20.88 8.39 -1.53
N LEU A 46 -20.96 8.38 -2.87
CA LEU A 46 -19.95 7.81 -3.76
C LEU A 46 -19.25 8.93 -4.53
N SER A 47 -18.02 8.69 -4.95
CA SER A 47 -17.27 9.58 -5.83
C SER A 47 -17.99 9.73 -7.18
N ASP A 48 -18.00 10.94 -7.72
CA ASP A 48 -18.56 11.21 -9.05
C ASP A 48 -17.45 11.07 -10.11
N HIS A 49 -17.56 10.05 -10.96
CA HIS A 49 -16.63 9.78 -12.07
C HIS A 49 -17.16 10.23 -13.43
N SER A 50 -18.16 11.11 -13.47
CA SER A 50 -18.68 11.68 -14.72
C SER A 50 -17.66 12.61 -15.39
N ALA A 51 -17.80 12.87 -16.69
CA ALA A 51 -16.97 13.82 -17.40
C ALA A 51 -17.09 15.25 -16.85
N ASP A 52 -18.29 15.63 -16.39
CA ASP A 52 -18.53 16.92 -15.74
C ASP A 52 -17.81 17.02 -14.38
N ALA A 53 -17.73 15.91 -13.64
CA ALA A 53 -16.95 15.85 -12.40
C ALA A 53 -15.46 16.01 -12.66
N ASP A 54 -14.91 15.39 -13.71
CA ASP A 54 -13.49 15.58 -14.09
C ASP A 54 -13.18 17.05 -14.40
N MET A 55 -14.09 17.76 -15.10
CA MET A 55 -13.91 19.20 -15.36
C MET A 55 -13.95 20.04 -14.08
N ARG A 56 -14.88 19.74 -13.17
CA ARG A 56 -14.94 20.42 -11.88
C ARG A 56 -13.70 20.14 -11.02
N ARG A 57 -13.26 18.89 -10.98
CA ARG A 57 -12.05 18.45 -10.26
C ARG A 57 -10.82 19.14 -10.80
N ALA A 58 -10.61 19.18 -12.12
CA ALA A 58 -9.48 19.86 -12.73
C ALA A 58 -9.45 21.38 -12.41
N ALA A 59 -10.62 22.04 -12.42
CA ALA A 59 -10.73 23.45 -12.06
C ALA A 59 -10.39 23.67 -10.57
N LEU A 60 -10.91 22.84 -9.67
CA LEU A 60 -10.65 22.87 -8.22
C LEU A 60 -9.15 22.68 -7.94
N LEU A 61 -8.53 21.68 -8.57
CA LEU A 61 -7.09 21.37 -8.39
C LEU A 61 -6.20 22.50 -8.93
N THR A 62 -6.61 23.13 -10.04
CA THR A 62 -5.88 24.29 -10.60
C THR A 62 -5.98 25.50 -9.65
N ASP A 63 -7.14 25.78 -9.06
CA ASP A 63 -7.33 26.85 -8.07
C ASP A 63 -6.54 26.56 -6.78
N ALA A 64 -6.52 25.31 -6.35
CA ALA A 64 -5.73 24.86 -5.21
C ALA A 64 -4.24 25.12 -5.43
N LEU A 65 -3.67 24.73 -6.59
CA LEU A 65 -2.27 25.02 -6.94
C LEU A 65 -2.00 26.52 -6.94
N GLY A 66 -2.87 27.34 -7.57
CA GLY A 66 -2.73 28.79 -7.55
C GLY A 66 -2.70 29.36 -6.12
N SER A 67 -3.55 28.84 -5.22
CA SER A 67 -3.57 29.26 -3.81
C SER A 67 -2.31 28.83 -3.04
N LEU A 68 -1.75 27.66 -3.33
CA LEU A 68 -0.51 27.18 -2.73
C LEU A 68 0.72 27.93 -3.27
N ASP A 69 0.71 28.35 -4.53
CA ASP A 69 1.80 29.13 -5.15
C ASP A 69 1.91 30.55 -4.61
N GLU A 70 0.83 31.10 -4.02
CA GLU A 70 0.85 32.38 -3.33
C GLU A 70 1.52 32.34 -1.94
N ILE A 71 1.88 31.16 -1.44
CA ILE A 71 2.59 31.00 -0.16
C ILE A 71 4.08 31.22 -0.34
N ASP A 72 4.61 32.19 0.39
CA ASP A 72 6.05 32.44 0.45
C ASP A 72 6.73 31.40 1.35
N ALA A 73 7.43 30.46 0.73
CA ALA A 73 8.10 29.34 1.40
C ALA A 73 9.19 29.80 2.40
N ASP A 74 9.82 30.95 2.18
CA ASP A 74 10.87 31.48 3.06
C ASP A 74 10.32 32.06 4.36
N LEU A 75 8.99 32.26 4.45
CA LEU A 75 8.33 32.87 5.59
C LEU A 75 7.58 31.85 6.48
N ILE A 76 7.59 30.56 6.14
CA ILE A 76 6.91 29.51 6.92
C ILE A 76 7.90 28.57 7.60
N PRO A 77 7.53 27.94 8.74
CA PRO A 77 8.38 26.96 9.41
C PRO A 77 8.68 25.74 8.54
N GLU A 78 9.81 25.08 8.75
CA GLU A 78 10.27 23.92 7.98
C GLU A 78 9.23 22.78 7.91
N GLY A 79 8.52 22.48 9.02
CA GLY A 79 7.46 21.48 9.02
C GLY A 79 6.26 21.89 8.15
N ASP A 80 5.89 23.17 8.17
CA ASP A 80 4.83 23.71 7.32
C ASP A 80 5.29 23.76 5.83
N LEU A 81 6.59 23.96 5.57
CA LEU A 81 7.16 23.88 4.22
C LEU A 81 7.05 22.47 3.65
N VAL A 82 7.36 21.46 4.45
CA VAL A 82 7.17 20.05 4.03
C VAL A 82 5.69 19.76 3.74
N ASP A 83 4.77 20.19 4.58
CA ASP A 83 3.33 20.04 4.34
C ASP A 83 2.89 20.74 3.06
N LEU A 84 3.43 21.94 2.75
CA LEU A 84 3.18 22.67 1.52
C LEU A 84 3.62 21.88 0.29
N GLU A 85 4.84 21.35 0.31
CA GLU A 85 5.40 20.59 -0.83
C GLU A 85 4.66 19.25 -1.04
N VAL A 86 4.34 18.53 0.03
CA VAL A 86 3.52 17.30 -0.02
C VAL A 86 2.14 17.57 -0.60
N LEU A 87 1.50 18.66 -0.18
CA LEU A 87 0.18 19.03 -0.68
C LEU A 87 0.24 19.46 -2.16
N ARG A 88 1.25 20.23 -2.57
CA ARG A 88 1.50 20.58 -3.98
C ARG A 88 1.70 19.33 -4.84
N ALA A 89 2.54 18.40 -4.39
CA ALA A 89 2.80 17.16 -5.10
C ALA A 89 1.51 16.34 -5.28
N ARG A 90 0.69 16.22 -4.23
CA ARG A 90 -0.59 15.51 -4.29
C ARG A 90 -1.57 16.20 -5.26
N VAL A 91 -1.77 17.49 -5.16
CA VAL A 91 -2.68 18.23 -6.05
C VAL A 91 -2.21 18.18 -7.51
N SER A 92 -0.90 18.25 -7.75
CA SER A 92 -0.31 18.11 -9.09
C SER A 92 -0.53 16.70 -9.66
N ALA A 93 -0.35 15.66 -8.84
CA ALA A 93 -0.62 14.27 -9.23
C ALA A 93 -2.09 14.05 -9.59
N ASP A 94 -3.00 14.53 -8.75
CA ASP A 94 -4.44 14.39 -8.99
C ASP A 94 -4.88 15.16 -10.25
N LEU A 95 -4.29 16.34 -10.52
CA LEU A 95 -4.54 17.11 -11.74
C LEU A 95 -4.03 16.38 -12.99
N TRP A 96 -2.82 15.82 -12.91
CA TRP A 96 -2.27 15.03 -14.02
C TRP A 96 -3.09 13.77 -14.29
N HIS A 97 -3.52 13.04 -13.26
CA HIS A 97 -4.41 11.89 -13.41
C HIS A 97 -5.74 12.28 -14.06
N THR A 98 -6.32 13.42 -13.63
CA THR A 98 -7.62 13.87 -14.15
C THR A 98 -7.53 14.37 -15.59
N ALA A 99 -6.51 15.15 -15.93
CA ALA A 99 -6.42 15.85 -17.21
C ALA A 99 -5.67 15.06 -18.29
N GLU A 100 -4.58 14.36 -17.94
CA GLU A 100 -3.67 13.72 -18.89
C GLU A 100 -3.86 12.19 -18.95
N LEU A 101 -3.66 11.46 -17.84
CA LEU A 101 -3.73 10.00 -17.82
C LEU A 101 -5.17 9.50 -17.98
N ARG A 102 -6.14 10.18 -17.38
CA ARG A 102 -7.58 9.93 -17.45
C ARG A 102 -7.97 8.46 -17.20
N PRO A 103 -7.53 7.82 -16.12
CA PRO A 103 -7.68 6.38 -15.93
C PRO A 103 -9.15 5.94 -15.84
N HIS A 104 -10.06 6.80 -15.39
CA HIS A 104 -11.51 6.50 -15.39
C HIS A 104 -12.11 6.20 -16.77
N THR A 105 -11.38 6.47 -17.85
CA THR A 105 -11.84 6.21 -19.22
C THR A 105 -11.36 4.88 -19.80
N TRP A 106 -10.42 4.20 -19.15
CA TRP A 106 -9.85 2.95 -19.67
C TRP A 106 -9.60 1.87 -18.61
N ASP A 107 -9.52 2.25 -17.32
CA ASP A 107 -9.29 1.29 -16.23
C ASP A 107 -10.60 0.97 -15.49
N PRO A 108 -11.20 -0.20 -15.72
CA PRO A 108 -12.43 -0.60 -15.04
C PRO A 108 -12.25 -0.88 -13.54
N LEU A 109 -11.01 -1.02 -13.05
CA LEU A 109 -10.72 -1.26 -11.63
C LEU A 109 -11.08 -0.07 -10.74
N LEU A 110 -11.01 1.15 -11.29
CA LEU A 110 -11.38 2.38 -10.59
C LEU A 110 -12.91 2.53 -10.39
N HIS A 111 -13.68 1.66 -10.99
CA HIS A 111 -15.15 1.64 -10.87
C HIS A 111 -15.64 0.40 -10.11
N SER A 112 -14.82 -0.09 -9.14
CA SER A 112 -15.14 -1.27 -8.35
C SER A 112 -16.35 -1.05 -7.44
N PRO A 113 -17.47 -1.79 -7.61
CA PRO A 113 -18.61 -1.67 -6.71
C PRO A 113 -18.31 -2.22 -5.30
N GLY A 114 -17.31 -3.09 -5.15
CA GLY A 114 -16.88 -3.63 -3.86
C GLY A 114 -16.20 -2.58 -3.00
N GLU A 115 -15.31 -1.79 -3.58
CA GLU A 115 -14.63 -0.69 -2.86
C GLU A 115 -15.63 0.36 -2.36
N ALA A 116 -16.70 0.62 -3.11
CA ALA A 116 -17.77 1.52 -2.69
C ALA A 116 -18.45 1.13 -1.37
N LEU A 117 -18.45 -0.14 -1.00
CA LEU A 117 -19.15 -0.69 0.16
C LEU A 117 -18.22 -1.16 1.27
N HIS A 118 -16.97 -1.50 0.94
CA HIS A 118 -16.03 -2.22 1.80
C HIS A 118 -15.86 -1.60 3.19
N ALA A 119 -15.53 -0.31 3.27
CA ALA A 119 -15.27 0.37 4.53
C ALA A 119 -16.48 0.37 5.49
N LEU A 120 -17.70 0.43 4.94
CA LEU A 120 -18.94 0.37 5.73
C LEU A 120 -19.26 -1.03 6.24
N LEU A 121 -18.73 -2.07 5.61
CA LEU A 121 -18.92 -3.46 6.02
C LEU A 121 -17.89 -3.90 7.07
N GLU A 122 -16.63 -3.51 6.89
CA GLU A 122 -15.51 -4.03 7.67
C GLU A 122 -15.13 -3.19 8.88
N ARG A 123 -15.47 -1.88 8.90
CA ARG A 123 -15.03 -0.96 9.96
C ARG A 123 -16.16 -0.40 10.80
N ASP A 124 -15.95 -0.34 12.11
CA ASP A 124 -16.86 0.27 13.08
C ASP A 124 -16.61 1.79 13.21
N THR A 125 -16.54 2.49 12.07
CA THR A 125 -16.26 3.94 12.04
C THR A 125 -17.48 4.79 12.44
N LEU A 126 -18.68 4.24 12.33
CA LEU A 126 -19.98 4.86 12.67
C LEU A 126 -20.78 3.94 13.59
N PRO A 127 -21.68 4.48 14.43
CA PRO A 127 -22.71 3.67 15.09
C PRO A 127 -23.50 2.83 14.08
N LEU A 128 -23.85 1.60 14.45
CA LEU A 128 -24.45 0.64 13.51
C LEU A 128 -25.68 1.18 12.75
N PRO A 129 -26.65 1.91 13.36
CA PRO A 129 -27.78 2.47 12.61
C PRO A 129 -27.33 3.48 11.55
N GLU A 130 -26.36 4.36 11.87
CA GLU A 130 -25.83 5.35 10.93
C GLU A 130 -25.03 4.67 9.81
N ARG A 131 -24.27 3.61 10.13
CA ARG A 131 -23.53 2.81 9.17
C ARG A 131 -24.46 2.11 8.19
N LEU A 132 -25.56 1.54 8.66
CA LEU A 132 -26.58 0.91 7.81
C LEU A 132 -27.31 1.94 6.93
N SER A 133 -27.60 3.13 7.44
CA SER A 133 -28.19 4.21 6.64
C SER A 133 -27.24 4.67 5.53
N ALA A 134 -25.95 4.83 5.83
CA ALA A 134 -24.92 5.15 4.83
C ALA A 134 -24.77 4.04 3.79
N LEU A 135 -24.78 2.79 4.21
CA LEU A 135 -24.73 1.61 3.33
C LEU A 135 -25.93 1.55 2.40
N ALA A 136 -27.16 1.79 2.91
CA ALA A 136 -28.37 1.88 2.10
C ALA A 136 -28.27 2.99 1.04
N ALA A 137 -27.76 4.17 1.43
CA ALA A 137 -27.57 5.29 0.51
C ALA A 137 -26.56 4.96 -0.60
N ARG A 138 -25.42 4.35 -0.27
CA ARG A 138 -24.43 3.90 -1.27
C ARG A 138 -25.00 2.81 -2.18
N CYS A 139 -25.70 1.82 -1.65
CA CYS A 139 -26.39 0.80 -2.45
C CYS A 139 -27.39 1.44 -3.41
N ALA A 140 -28.18 2.42 -2.96
CA ALA A 140 -29.13 3.13 -3.82
C ALA A 140 -28.46 3.95 -4.94
N ALA A 141 -27.20 4.42 -4.71
CA ALA A 141 -26.43 5.18 -5.70
C ALA A 141 -25.67 4.29 -6.72
N LEU A 142 -25.44 3.00 -6.42
CA LEU A 142 -24.68 2.09 -7.29
C LEU A 142 -25.24 1.96 -8.72
N PRO A 143 -26.55 1.93 -8.99
CA PRO A 143 -27.06 1.87 -10.35
C PRO A 143 -26.56 3.01 -11.24
N ASP A 144 -26.65 4.25 -10.77
CA ASP A 144 -26.18 5.43 -11.51
C ASP A 144 -24.66 5.49 -11.60
N TYR A 145 -23.96 5.11 -10.53
CA TYR A 145 -22.50 5.00 -10.50
C TYR A 145 -21.98 4.03 -11.57
N LEU A 146 -22.55 2.81 -11.65
CA LEU A 146 -22.15 1.81 -12.65
C LEU A 146 -22.61 2.15 -14.07
N ALA A 147 -23.73 2.87 -14.23
CA ALA A 147 -24.14 3.40 -15.53
C ALA A 147 -23.14 4.45 -16.05
N THR A 148 -22.68 5.34 -15.17
CA THR A 148 -21.63 6.32 -15.46
C THR A 148 -20.32 5.62 -15.82
N ALA A 149 -19.89 4.62 -15.07
CA ALA A 149 -18.70 3.81 -15.36
C ALA A 149 -18.76 3.20 -16.76
N ARG A 150 -19.90 2.59 -17.15
CA ARG A 150 -20.08 2.03 -18.50
C ARG A 150 -19.96 3.09 -19.61
N SER A 151 -20.53 4.27 -19.41
CA SER A 151 -20.40 5.38 -20.37
C SER A 151 -18.95 5.78 -20.53
N ARG A 152 -18.26 6.06 -19.43
CA ARG A 152 -16.86 6.50 -19.42
C ARG A 152 -15.92 5.50 -20.12
N LEU A 153 -16.03 4.22 -19.76
CA LEU A 153 -15.22 3.13 -20.33
C LEU A 153 -15.58 2.83 -21.80
N SER A 154 -16.81 3.15 -22.25
CA SER A 154 -17.21 2.99 -23.65
C SER A 154 -16.70 4.11 -24.56
N GLU A 155 -16.48 5.30 -24.01
CA GLU A 155 -15.98 6.48 -24.71
C GLU A 155 -14.45 6.54 -24.74
N GLY A 156 -13.78 5.74 -23.91
CA GLY A 156 -12.34 5.72 -23.78
C GLY A 156 -11.57 4.99 -24.88
N PRO A 157 -10.24 4.94 -24.78
CA PRO A 157 -9.36 4.35 -25.80
C PRO A 157 -9.41 2.81 -25.85
N GLY A 158 -10.18 2.18 -24.98
CA GLY A 158 -10.26 0.74 -24.80
C GLY A 158 -9.62 0.26 -23.51
N MET A 159 -9.98 -0.94 -23.09
CA MET A 159 -9.55 -1.54 -21.82
C MET A 159 -8.51 -2.64 -22.06
N PRO A 160 -7.48 -2.77 -21.22
CA PRO A 160 -6.62 -3.94 -21.25
C PRO A 160 -7.37 -5.19 -20.77
N ARG A 161 -7.09 -6.34 -21.38
CA ARG A 161 -7.77 -7.60 -21.05
C ARG A 161 -7.60 -8.00 -19.59
N VAL A 162 -6.39 -7.87 -19.06
CA VAL A 162 -6.08 -8.21 -17.65
C VAL A 162 -6.89 -7.36 -16.67
N HIS A 163 -7.15 -6.08 -16.99
CA HIS A 163 -7.98 -5.19 -16.19
C HIS A 163 -9.46 -5.63 -16.21
N VAL A 164 -9.99 -5.96 -17.39
CA VAL A 164 -11.39 -6.45 -17.50
C VAL A 164 -11.58 -7.77 -16.75
N GLU A 165 -10.64 -8.72 -16.87
CA GLU A 165 -10.67 -9.99 -16.14
C GLU A 165 -10.63 -9.78 -14.60
N THR A 166 -9.84 -8.82 -14.15
CA THR A 166 -9.74 -8.49 -12.72
C THR A 166 -10.98 -7.77 -12.23
N ALA A 167 -11.51 -6.82 -13.01
CA ALA A 167 -12.77 -6.12 -12.69
C ALA A 167 -13.97 -7.09 -12.61
N LEU A 168 -14.00 -8.12 -13.45
CA LEU A 168 -14.99 -9.20 -13.35
C LEU A 168 -14.90 -9.94 -12.02
N ALA A 169 -13.70 -10.30 -11.58
CA ALA A 169 -13.50 -10.94 -10.28
C ALA A 169 -13.91 -10.02 -9.11
N GLN A 170 -13.59 -8.72 -9.19
CA GLN A 170 -14.03 -7.73 -8.20
C GLN A 170 -15.56 -7.57 -8.17
N ALA A 171 -16.21 -7.57 -9.33
CA ALA A 171 -17.67 -7.49 -9.42
C ALA A 171 -18.35 -8.75 -8.84
N ASP A 172 -17.76 -9.94 -9.04
CA ASP A 172 -18.23 -11.18 -8.40
C ASP A 172 -18.05 -11.11 -6.86
N GLY A 173 -16.95 -10.51 -6.36
CA GLY A 173 -16.74 -10.22 -4.94
C GLY A 173 -17.78 -9.25 -4.38
N ALA A 174 -18.07 -8.15 -5.08
CA ALA A 174 -19.11 -7.20 -4.69
C ALA A 174 -20.51 -7.84 -4.65
N ARG A 175 -20.79 -8.72 -5.60
CA ARG A 175 -22.02 -9.52 -5.60
C ARG A 175 -22.12 -10.41 -4.37
N ALA A 176 -21.04 -11.04 -3.96
CA ALA A 176 -21.00 -11.85 -2.72
C ALA A 176 -21.23 -10.99 -1.48
N MET A 177 -20.62 -9.80 -1.36
CA MET A 177 -20.88 -8.84 -0.28
C MET A 177 -22.37 -8.46 -0.20
N LEU A 178 -22.99 -8.16 -1.33
CA LEU A 178 -24.42 -7.80 -1.39
C LEU A 178 -25.34 -8.97 -1.02
N LEU A 179 -24.93 -10.21 -1.25
CA LEU A 179 -25.73 -11.40 -0.94
C LEU A 179 -25.54 -11.92 0.49
N SER A 180 -24.38 -11.71 1.11
CA SER A 180 -24.04 -12.27 2.42
C SER A 180 -23.73 -11.21 3.47
N ASP A 181 -22.80 -10.29 3.20
CA ASP A 181 -22.24 -9.42 4.24
C ASP A 181 -23.21 -8.29 4.59
N VAL A 182 -23.85 -7.68 3.60
CA VAL A 182 -24.88 -6.64 3.80
C VAL A 182 -26.08 -7.18 4.59
N PRO A 183 -26.68 -8.35 4.25
CA PRO A 183 -27.74 -8.94 5.07
C PRO A 183 -27.28 -9.33 6.48
N ALA A 184 -26.06 -9.86 6.62
CA ALA A 184 -25.52 -10.23 7.93
C ALA A 184 -25.31 -9.01 8.85
N LEU A 185 -24.86 -7.89 8.30
CA LEU A 185 -24.76 -6.63 9.04
C LEU A 185 -26.14 -6.06 9.39
N ALA A 186 -27.08 -6.03 8.42
CA ALA A 186 -28.44 -5.54 8.62
C ALA A 186 -29.22 -6.36 9.67
N ALA A 187 -28.97 -7.67 9.77
CA ALA A 187 -29.59 -8.53 10.77
C ALA A 187 -29.23 -8.16 12.23
N GLN A 188 -28.14 -7.41 12.44
CA GLN A 188 -27.73 -6.96 13.77
C GLN A 188 -28.59 -5.79 14.28
N GLU A 189 -29.28 -5.04 13.37
CA GLU A 189 -30.16 -3.92 13.70
C GLU A 189 -31.44 -4.00 12.83
N PRO A 190 -32.42 -4.83 13.21
CA PRO A 190 -33.63 -5.06 12.41
C PRO A 190 -34.46 -3.81 12.12
N SER A 191 -34.36 -2.77 12.95
CA SER A 191 -35.09 -1.52 12.75
C SER A 191 -34.61 -0.72 11.53
N ALA A 192 -33.34 -0.88 11.12
CA ALA A 192 -32.74 -0.25 9.95
C ALA A 192 -32.75 -1.17 8.71
N ALA A 193 -32.93 -2.49 8.89
CA ALA A 193 -32.84 -3.46 7.82
C ALA A 193 -33.84 -3.21 6.66
N PHE A 194 -35.01 -2.67 6.96
CA PHE A 194 -36.04 -2.41 5.94
C PHE A 194 -35.63 -1.34 4.92
N GLU A 195 -34.78 -0.40 5.28
CA GLU A 195 -34.25 0.62 4.36
C GLU A 195 -33.12 0.06 3.48
N VAL A 196 -32.34 -0.87 4.03
CA VAL A 196 -31.20 -1.47 3.34
C VAL A 196 -31.66 -2.41 2.22
N GLU A 197 -32.73 -3.22 2.45
CA GLU A 197 -33.10 -4.31 1.55
C GLU A 197 -33.47 -3.86 0.14
N PRO A 198 -34.34 -2.86 -0.08
CA PRO A 198 -34.67 -2.39 -1.44
C PRO A 198 -33.45 -1.80 -2.17
N ALA A 199 -32.59 -1.08 -1.44
CA ALA A 199 -31.36 -0.50 -1.99
C ALA A 199 -30.35 -1.60 -2.39
N ARG A 200 -30.20 -2.62 -1.55
CA ARG A 200 -29.37 -3.81 -1.81
C ARG A 200 -29.83 -4.57 -3.06
N GLU A 201 -31.14 -4.79 -3.21
CA GLU A 201 -31.68 -5.46 -4.40
C GLU A 201 -31.39 -4.67 -5.69
N ALA A 202 -31.56 -3.35 -5.66
CA ALA A 202 -31.23 -2.47 -6.79
C ALA A 202 -29.71 -2.49 -7.09
N ALA A 203 -28.86 -2.45 -6.08
CA ALA A 203 -27.42 -2.55 -6.21
C ALA A 203 -27.00 -3.90 -6.82
N LEU A 204 -27.60 -5.00 -6.35
CA LEU A 204 -27.31 -6.35 -6.85
C LEU A 204 -27.65 -6.45 -8.34
N ALA A 205 -28.82 -5.98 -8.76
CA ALA A 205 -29.21 -5.96 -10.16
C ALA A 205 -28.24 -5.12 -11.03
N ALA A 206 -27.80 -3.96 -10.52
CA ALA A 206 -26.84 -3.10 -11.22
C ALA A 206 -25.46 -3.75 -11.34
N VAL A 207 -24.97 -4.45 -10.29
CA VAL A 207 -23.71 -5.19 -10.33
C VAL A 207 -23.80 -6.36 -11.32
N GLU A 208 -24.92 -7.08 -11.37
CA GLU A 208 -25.13 -8.17 -12.34
C GLU A 208 -25.16 -7.63 -13.80
N GLU A 209 -25.80 -6.51 -14.03
CA GLU A 209 -25.81 -5.83 -15.34
C GLU A 209 -24.40 -5.35 -15.74
N TYR A 210 -23.66 -4.75 -14.83
CA TYR A 210 -22.27 -4.32 -15.03
C TYR A 210 -21.35 -5.50 -15.34
N THR A 211 -21.49 -6.59 -14.59
CA THR A 211 -20.75 -7.85 -14.81
C THR A 211 -21.03 -8.42 -16.20
N ALA A 212 -22.29 -8.46 -16.61
CA ALA A 212 -22.68 -8.91 -17.94
C ALA A 212 -22.09 -8.00 -19.06
N TRP A 213 -22.10 -6.70 -18.84
CA TRP A 213 -21.50 -5.73 -19.76
C TRP A 213 -19.98 -5.92 -19.88
N LEU A 214 -19.24 -6.04 -18.75
CA LEU A 214 -17.80 -6.32 -18.75
C LEU A 214 -17.46 -7.62 -19.47
N ARG A 215 -18.25 -8.68 -19.23
CA ARG A 215 -18.08 -9.98 -19.89
C ARG A 215 -18.23 -9.88 -21.41
N GLY A 216 -19.15 -9.03 -21.88
CA GLY A 216 -19.32 -8.73 -23.30
C GLY A 216 -18.17 -7.92 -23.92
N ARG A 217 -17.29 -7.32 -23.08
CA ARG A 217 -16.11 -6.55 -23.54
C ARG A 217 -14.82 -7.37 -23.65
N LEU A 218 -14.76 -8.57 -23.07
CA LEU A 218 -13.53 -9.38 -23.01
C LEU A 218 -12.89 -9.66 -24.37
N GLU A 219 -13.66 -9.95 -25.40
CA GLU A 219 -13.12 -10.22 -26.74
C GLU A 219 -12.52 -8.97 -27.39
N GLY A 220 -13.09 -7.79 -27.09
CA GLY A 220 -12.62 -6.49 -27.59
C GLY A 220 -11.59 -5.80 -26.69
N ALA A 221 -11.23 -6.40 -25.57
CA ALA A 221 -10.28 -5.85 -24.60
C ALA A 221 -8.83 -6.13 -25.05
N THR A 222 -8.32 -5.32 -25.97
CA THR A 222 -7.02 -5.50 -26.63
C THR A 222 -6.06 -4.34 -26.37
N ALA A 223 -6.43 -3.37 -25.54
CA ALA A 223 -5.52 -2.28 -25.19
C ALA A 223 -4.29 -2.81 -24.44
N ASP A 224 -3.14 -2.16 -24.66
CA ASP A 224 -1.89 -2.48 -23.95
C ASP A 224 -1.99 -1.96 -22.51
N PRO A 225 -1.68 -2.77 -21.48
CA PRO A 225 -1.62 -2.29 -20.10
C PRO A 225 -0.40 -1.42 -19.81
N ARG A 226 0.58 -1.35 -20.71
CA ARG A 226 1.79 -0.54 -20.55
C ARG A 226 1.49 0.95 -20.73
N LEU A 227 2.01 1.77 -19.82
CA LEU A 227 1.85 3.23 -19.93
C LEU A 227 2.73 3.84 -21.02
N GLY A 228 3.87 3.21 -21.36
CA GLY A 228 4.93 3.80 -22.14
C GLY A 228 5.83 4.72 -21.30
N GLU A 229 7.01 5.03 -21.84
CA GLU A 229 8.10 5.69 -21.12
C GLU A 229 7.69 7.03 -20.50
N ARG A 230 7.01 7.89 -21.29
CA ARG A 230 6.60 9.24 -20.85
C ARG A 230 5.65 9.20 -19.66
N ASP A 231 4.57 8.44 -19.79
CA ASP A 231 3.51 8.43 -18.80
C ASP A 231 3.92 7.60 -17.57
N PHE A 232 4.78 6.59 -17.77
CA PHE A 232 5.38 5.86 -16.65
C PHE A 232 6.37 6.73 -15.86
N ALA A 233 7.20 7.55 -16.52
CA ALA A 233 8.09 8.46 -15.83
C ALA A 233 7.33 9.49 -14.97
N ALA A 234 6.22 10.04 -15.51
CA ALA A 234 5.35 10.93 -14.74
C ALA A 234 4.67 10.21 -13.57
N GLN A 235 4.13 9.01 -13.82
CA GLN A 235 3.53 8.18 -12.77
C GLN A 235 4.54 7.82 -11.67
N LEU A 236 5.77 7.48 -12.05
CA LEU A 236 6.85 7.16 -11.12
C LEU A 236 7.16 8.36 -10.21
N TRP A 237 7.32 9.55 -10.81
CA TRP A 237 7.53 10.79 -10.07
C TRP A 237 6.41 11.05 -9.04
N TYR A 238 5.16 11.03 -9.49
CA TYR A 238 4.02 11.33 -8.62
C TYR A 238 3.78 10.27 -7.55
N THR A 239 4.12 9.01 -7.83
CA THR A 239 3.93 7.92 -6.85
C THR A 239 5.03 7.90 -5.79
N LEU A 240 6.29 8.07 -6.22
CA LEU A 240 7.43 7.94 -5.32
C LEU A 240 7.80 9.23 -4.62
N ASP A 241 7.46 10.37 -5.21
CA ASP A 241 7.97 11.69 -4.80
C ASP A 241 9.51 11.67 -4.63
N SER A 242 10.18 11.09 -5.65
CA SER A 242 11.62 10.85 -5.71
C SER A 242 12.18 11.35 -7.04
N GLU A 243 13.41 11.87 -7.04
CA GLU A 243 14.08 12.41 -8.23
C GLU A 243 14.65 11.31 -9.16
N LEU A 244 14.42 10.04 -8.87
CA LEU A 244 14.92 8.93 -9.66
C LEU A 244 14.15 8.81 -11.00
N SER A 245 14.89 8.92 -12.12
CA SER A 245 14.34 8.56 -13.43
C SER A 245 14.19 7.03 -13.55
N PRO A 246 13.34 6.53 -14.45
CA PRO A 246 13.23 5.09 -14.71
C PRO A 246 14.58 4.41 -14.99
N GLU A 247 15.47 5.06 -15.78
CA GLU A 247 16.80 4.53 -16.09
C GLU A 247 17.71 4.51 -14.88
N ALA A 248 17.72 5.59 -14.07
CA ALA A 248 18.53 5.67 -12.86
C ALA A 248 18.08 4.63 -11.83
N LEU A 249 16.77 4.42 -11.69
CA LEU A 249 16.17 3.39 -10.88
C LEU A 249 16.62 2.00 -11.33
N LEU A 250 16.55 1.71 -12.63
CA LEU A 250 16.92 0.41 -13.19
C LEU A 250 18.41 0.11 -12.95
N VAL A 251 19.30 1.08 -13.22
CA VAL A 251 20.74 0.93 -12.99
C VAL A 251 21.06 0.63 -11.52
N ARG A 252 20.44 1.36 -10.59
CA ARG A 252 20.61 1.14 -9.15
C ARG A 252 20.08 -0.25 -8.75
N ALA A 253 18.88 -0.61 -9.21
CA ALA A 253 18.25 -1.89 -8.89
C ALA A 253 19.06 -3.09 -9.41
N GLU A 254 19.61 -3.01 -10.63
CA GLU A 254 20.46 -4.07 -11.18
C GLU A 254 21.78 -4.23 -10.41
N SER A 255 22.38 -3.13 -9.96
CA SER A 255 23.57 -3.16 -9.09
C SER A 255 23.27 -3.81 -7.74
N ASP A 256 22.18 -3.41 -7.10
CA ASP A 256 21.78 -3.95 -5.79
C ASP A 256 21.30 -5.40 -5.90
N LEU A 257 20.76 -5.81 -7.04
CA LEU A 257 20.42 -7.20 -7.33
C LEU A 257 21.67 -8.09 -7.29
N LEU A 258 22.75 -7.69 -7.98
CA LEU A 258 24.01 -8.44 -7.96
C LEU A 258 24.61 -8.52 -6.55
N ALA A 259 24.60 -7.42 -5.82
CA ALA A 259 25.10 -7.38 -4.44
C ALA A 259 24.27 -8.29 -3.51
N THR A 260 22.96 -8.35 -3.72
CA THR A 260 22.06 -9.19 -2.90
C THR A 260 22.19 -10.68 -3.27
N GLU A 261 22.38 -11.00 -4.56
CA GLU A 261 22.68 -12.36 -5.01
C GLU A 261 23.99 -12.89 -4.38
N GLU A 262 25.00 -12.04 -4.26
CA GLU A 262 26.25 -12.38 -3.58
C GLU A 262 26.03 -12.60 -2.08
N ALA A 263 25.29 -11.71 -1.42
CA ALA A 263 25.01 -11.80 0.02
C ALA A 263 24.20 -13.06 0.39
N ILE A 264 23.19 -13.43 -0.43
CA ILE A 264 22.40 -14.65 -0.16
C ILE A 264 23.22 -15.91 -0.43
N ALA A 265 24.14 -15.89 -1.40
CA ALA A 265 25.04 -17.01 -1.66
C ALA A 265 26.05 -17.21 -0.51
N GLU A 266 26.54 -16.13 0.09
CA GLU A 266 27.36 -16.18 1.31
C GLU A 266 26.59 -16.78 2.49
N ALA A 267 25.39 -16.26 2.75
CA ALA A 267 24.55 -16.74 3.84
C ALA A 267 24.16 -18.23 3.66
N ALA A 268 23.90 -18.67 2.42
CA ALA A 268 23.57 -20.07 2.14
C ALA A 268 24.77 -21.02 2.39
N ALA A 269 25.98 -20.60 1.98
CA ALA A 269 27.21 -21.37 2.25
C ALA A 269 27.49 -21.47 3.76
N GLU A 270 27.31 -20.40 4.51
CA GLU A 270 27.45 -20.37 5.97
C GLU A 270 26.40 -21.26 6.64
N TYR A 271 25.13 -21.19 6.22
CA TYR A 271 24.03 -22.01 6.76
C TYR A 271 24.26 -23.51 6.57
N GLN A 272 24.76 -23.90 5.40
CA GLN A 272 25.12 -25.29 5.10
C GLN A 272 26.46 -25.73 5.73
N GLY A 273 27.32 -24.80 6.11
CA GLY A 273 28.70 -25.11 6.52
C GLY A 273 29.54 -25.72 5.39
N ALA A 274 29.28 -25.34 4.15
CA ALA A 274 29.90 -25.91 2.95
C ALA A 274 30.39 -24.80 2.00
N PRO A 275 31.45 -25.06 1.19
CA PRO A 275 31.87 -24.12 0.15
C PRO A 275 30.75 -23.79 -0.82
N ARG A 276 30.81 -22.61 -1.43
CA ARG A 276 29.84 -22.17 -2.43
C ARG A 276 29.82 -23.08 -3.66
N HIS A 277 28.64 -23.40 -4.14
CA HIS A 277 28.42 -24.12 -5.38
C HIS A 277 27.14 -23.66 -6.11
N ARG A 278 27.06 -23.96 -7.40
CA ARG A 278 25.89 -23.61 -8.20
C ARG A 278 24.63 -24.31 -7.66
N GLY A 279 23.55 -23.59 -7.50
CA GLY A 279 22.26 -24.11 -7.02
C GLY A 279 22.13 -24.13 -5.49
N GLN A 280 23.20 -23.87 -4.72
CA GLN A 280 23.21 -23.95 -3.26
C GLN A 280 22.11 -23.08 -2.59
N VAL A 281 21.88 -21.86 -3.09
CA VAL A 281 20.83 -20.98 -2.56
C VAL A 281 19.45 -21.63 -2.69
N ALA A 282 19.13 -22.19 -3.86
CA ALA A 282 17.86 -22.85 -4.08
C ALA A 282 17.70 -24.11 -3.20
N GLU A 283 18.77 -24.90 -3.03
CA GLU A 283 18.79 -26.07 -2.14
C GLU A 283 18.52 -25.67 -0.69
N VAL A 284 19.19 -24.61 -0.19
CA VAL A 284 19.02 -24.13 1.19
C VAL A 284 17.63 -23.56 1.41
N LEU A 285 17.12 -22.75 0.48
CA LEU A 285 15.78 -22.17 0.58
C LEU A 285 14.70 -23.26 0.52
N SER A 286 14.86 -24.29 -0.33
CA SER A 286 13.96 -25.44 -0.37
C SER A 286 13.98 -26.22 0.94
N ALA A 287 15.16 -26.50 1.50
CA ALA A 287 15.28 -27.17 2.79
C ALA A 287 14.62 -26.39 3.92
N LEU A 288 14.80 -25.06 3.95
CA LEU A 288 14.13 -24.18 4.92
C LEU A 288 12.60 -24.24 4.81
N ALA A 289 12.07 -24.29 3.59
CA ALA A 289 10.64 -24.40 3.37
C ALA A 289 10.09 -25.77 3.82
N ASP A 290 10.84 -26.86 3.58
CA ASP A 290 10.47 -28.22 3.99
C ASP A 290 10.56 -28.42 5.52
N GLU A 291 11.63 -27.88 6.16
CA GLU A 291 11.83 -27.96 7.62
C GLU A 291 10.81 -27.13 8.40
N ASN A 292 10.27 -26.06 7.82
CA ASN A 292 9.37 -25.09 8.46
C ASN A 292 8.00 -25.05 7.78
N ALA A 293 7.53 -26.16 7.24
CA ALA A 293 6.29 -26.25 6.50
C ALA A 293 5.07 -25.78 7.34
N THR A 294 4.18 -25.04 6.70
CA THR A 294 2.92 -24.56 7.26
C THR A 294 1.73 -25.29 6.64
N SER A 295 0.58 -25.12 7.25
CA SER A 295 -0.72 -25.59 6.75
C SER A 295 -1.74 -24.44 6.84
N ALA A 296 -2.88 -24.60 6.20
CA ALA A 296 -3.97 -23.64 6.29
C ALA A 296 -4.37 -23.31 7.75
N ASP A 297 -4.26 -24.28 8.65
CA ASP A 297 -4.63 -24.13 10.06
C ASP A 297 -3.51 -23.49 10.90
N THR A 298 -2.26 -23.59 10.48
CA THR A 298 -1.09 -23.11 11.25
C THR A 298 -0.60 -21.73 10.87
N VAL A 299 -0.95 -21.19 9.70
CA VAL A 299 -0.50 -19.87 9.22
C VAL A 299 -0.81 -18.76 10.24
N ARG A 300 -2.06 -18.62 10.67
CA ARG A 300 -2.44 -17.57 11.65
C ARG A 300 -1.83 -17.76 13.04
N PRO A 301 -1.87 -18.94 13.66
CA PRO A 301 -1.15 -19.21 14.90
C PRO A 301 0.34 -18.83 14.82
N ALA A 302 1.05 -19.22 13.74
CA ALA A 302 2.45 -18.88 13.53
C ALA A 302 2.68 -17.37 13.50
N CYS A 303 1.81 -16.61 12.80
CA CYS A 303 1.86 -15.15 12.80
C CYS A 303 1.65 -14.54 14.19
N ALA A 304 0.69 -15.07 14.97
CA ALA A 304 0.42 -14.60 16.32
C ALA A 304 1.59 -14.87 17.28
N ASP A 305 2.24 -16.02 17.14
CA ASP A 305 3.44 -16.37 17.91
C ASP A 305 4.63 -15.50 17.52
N ALA A 306 4.82 -15.24 16.21
CA ALA A 306 5.84 -14.34 15.72
C ALA A 306 5.65 -12.91 16.23
N LEU A 307 4.42 -12.37 16.19
CA LEU A 307 4.11 -11.03 16.73
C LEU A 307 4.45 -10.91 18.21
N ARG A 308 4.14 -11.92 19.01
CA ARG A 308 4.44 -11.94 20.45
C ARG A 308 5.94 -11.93 20.69
N HIS A 309 6.67 -12.80 19.98
CA HIS A 309 8.13 -12.85 20.03
C HIS A 309 8.79 -11.53 19.61
N LEU A 310 8.34 -10.92 18.51
CA LEU A 310 8.89 -9.66 18.01
C LEU A 310 8.69 -8.50 18.97
N ASN A 311 7.51 -8.41 19.61
CA ASN A 311 7.27 -7.37 20.63
C ASN A 311 8.28 -7.47 21.80
N GLU A 312 8.57 -8.66 22.29
CA GLU A 312 9.55 -8.89 23.34
C GLU A 312 10.98 -8.63 22.84
N ARG A 313 11.31 -9.14 21.66
CA ARG A 313 12.65 -9.05 21.07
C ARG A 313 13.04 -7.61 20.75
N VAL A 314 12.19 -6.85 20.07
CA VAL A 314 12.47 -5.46 19.68
C VAL A 314 12.61 -4.54 20.89
N ARG A 315 11.79 -4.75 21.95
CA ARG A 315 11.95 -4.06 23.23
C ARG A 315 13.28 -4.41 23.90
N GLY A 316 13.65 -5.69 23.90
CA GLY A 316 14.91 -6.17 24.50
C GLY A 316 16.17 -5.70 23.77
N LEU A 317 16.10 -5.48 22.47
CA LEU A 317 17.18 -4.98 21.63
C LEU A 317 17.39 -3.45 21.75
N ASP A 318 16.43 -2.72 22.32
CA ASP A 318 16.44 -1.23 22.36
C ASP A 318 16.64 -0.62 20.95
N MET A 319 15.99 -1.24 19.96
CA MET A 319 16.15 -0.92 18.54
C MET A 319 15.31 0.29 18.11
N VAL A 320 14.10 0.38 18.63
CA VAL A 320 13.10 1.44 18.35
C VAL A 320 12.08 1.46 19.49
N THR A 321 11.46 2.61 19.73
CA THR A 321 10.41 2.71 20.75
C THR A 321 9.15 1.94 20.30
N VAL A 322 8.74 0.94 21.08
CA VAL A 322 7.51 0.17 20.86
C VAL A 322 6.40 0.71 21.75
N HIS A 323 5.38 1.29 21.16
CA HIS A 323 4.18 1.75 21.85
C HIS A 323 3.23 0.58 22.19
N ASP A 324 2.32 0.79 23.15
CA ASP A 324 1.36 -0.23 23.59
C ASP A 324 0.03 -0.16 22.81
N ASP A 325 0.08 0.28 21.56
CA ASP A 325 -1.09 0.29 20.68
C ASP A 325 -1.52 -1.16 20.39
N PRO A 326 -2.82 -1.46 20.42
CA PRO A 326 -3.29 -2.82 20.21
C PRO A 326 -3.11 -3.24 18.74
N VAL A 327 -2.44 -4.37 18.53
CA VAL A 327 -2.32 -5.04 17.22
C VAL A 327 -3.04 -6.38 17.30
N ARG A 328 -3.91 -6.66 16.34
CA ARG A 328 -4.68 -7.91 16.27
C ARG A 328 -4.47 -8.62 14.96
N ILE A 329 -4.16 -9.92 15.02
CA ILE A 329 -4.15 -10.79 13.84
C ILE A 329 -5.58 -11.28 13.60
N VAL A 330 -6.12 -10.94 12.42
CA VAL A 330 -7.49 -11.27 12.02
C VAL A 330 -7.49 -12.15 10.76
N PRO A 331 -8.55 -12.93 10.51
CA PRO A 331 -8.72 -13.59 9.22
C PRO A 331 -8.91 -12.52 8.13
N MET A 332 -8.27 -12.73 6.98
CA MET A 332 -8.48 -11.87 5.83
C MET A 332 -9.91 -12.06 5.28
N PRO A 333 -10.64 -10.98 4.95
CA PRO A 333 -11.94 -11.07 4.30
C PRO A 333 -11.89 -11.85 2.98
N GLU A 334 -12.94 -12.60 2.67
CA GLU A 334 -13.02 -13.43 1.45
C GLU A 334 -12.77 -12.62 0.18
N SER A 335 -13.25 -11.37 0.14
CA SER A 335 -13.07 -10.44 -1.00
C SER A 335 -11.61 -10.10 -1.32
N ARG A 336 -10.70 -10.25 -0.34
CA ARG A 336 -9.27 -9.94 -0.50
C ARG A 336 -8.38 -11.18 -0.56
N ARG A 337 -8.95 -12.36 -0.32
CA ARG A 337 -8.19 -13.62 -0.38
C ARG A 337 -7.67 -13.90 -1.78
N GLY A 338 -6.42 -14.37 -1.86
CA GLY A 338 -5.77 -14.69 -3.12
C GLY A 338 -5.12 -13.52 -3.85
N ILE A 339 -5.26 -12.28 -3.33
CA ILE A 339 -4.57 -11.10 -3.83
C ILE A 339 -3.27 -10.87 -3.06
N SER A 340 -3.33 -10.99 -1.73
CA SER A 340 -2.15 -10.92 -0.85
C SER A 340 -2.25 -11.98 0.24
N VAL A 341 -1.14 -12.22 0.94
CA VAL A 341 -1.09 -13.16 2.10
C VAL A 341 -1.43 -12.46 3.39
N ALA A 342 -0.99 -11.24 3.52
CA ALA A 342 -1.28 -10.38 4.64
C ALA A 342 -1.36 -8.93 4.20
N TYR A 343 -1.95 -8.11 5.04
CA TYR A 343 -1.86 -6.65 4.99
C TYR A 343 -2.05 -6.07 6.39
N CYS A 344 -1.45 -4.91 6.60
CA CYS A 344 -1.63 -4.11 7.80
C CYS A 344 -2.69 -3.04 7.54
N GLU A 345 -3.67 -2.94 8.42
CA GLU A 345 -4.76 -1.97 8.36
C GLU A 345 -4.84 -1.19 9.68
N PRO A 346 -4.21 -0.01 9.77
CA PRO A 346 -4.28 0.85 10.94
C PRO A 346 -5.65 1.53 11.04
N PRO A 347 -6.01 2.05 12.21
CA PRO A 347 -7.12 2.99 12.32
C PRO A 347 -6.87 4.22 11.44
N GLY A 348 -7.93 4.72 10.82
CA GLY A 348 -7.82 5.95 10.02
C GLY A 348 -7.30 7.11 10.88
N PRO A 349 -6.36 7.93 10.38
CA PRO A 349 -5.72 9.00 11.16
C PRO A 349 -6.71 10.09 11.60
N LEU A 350 -7.84 10.23 10.93
CA LEU A 350 -8.93 11.15 11.27
C LEU A 350 -10.01 10.50 12.15
N ALA A 351 -9.91 9.20 12.43
CA ALA A 351 -10.90 8.50 13.24
C ALA A 351 -10.86 9.00 14.70
N PRO A 352 -12.02 9.15 15.36
CA PRO A 352 -12.06 9.47 16.78
C PRO A 352 -11.31 8.40 17.59
N ARG A 353 -10.40 8.86 18.47
CA ARG A 353 -9.61 7.95 19.32
C ARG A 353 -8.84 6.88 18.54
N ALA A 354 -8.24 7.26 17.39
CA ALA A 354 -7.49 6.33 16.54
C ALA A 354 -6.46 5.50 17.33
N ARG A 355 -5.76 6.09 18.33
CA ARG A 355 -4.77 5.39 19.18
C ARG A 355 -5.34 4.29 20.07
N GLU A 356 -6.64 4.31 20.35
CA GLU A 356 -7.31 3.30 21.18
C GLU A 356 -7.87 2.14 20.35
N GLN A 357 -7.96 2.34 19.03
CA GLN A 357 -8.44 1.31 18.10
C GLN A 357 -7.31 0.36 17.72
N PRO A 358 -7.59 -0.93 17.48
CA PRO A 358 -6.55 -1.87 17.08
C PRO A 358 -6.11 -1.65 15.63
N THR A 359 -4.80 -1.74 15.40
CA THR A 359 -4.27 -2.03 14.06
C THR A 359 -4.56 -3.49 13.74
N LEU A 360 -5.17 -3.76 12.59
CA LEU A 360 -5.50 -5.10 12.14
C LEU A 360 -4.40 -5.61 11.20
N VAL A 361 -3.84 -6.77 11.50
CA VAL A 361 -2.98 -7.51 10.57
C VAL A 361 -3.81 -8.68 10.06
N ALA A 362 -4.32 -8.52 8.85
CA ALA A 362 -5.13 -9.54 8.21
C ALA A 362 -4.23 -10.58 7.55
N VAL A 363 -4.45 -11.86 7.86
CA VAL A 363 -3.66 -12.97 7.33
C VAL A 363 -4.59 -14.03 6.77
N SER A 364 -4.29 -14.55 5.58
CA SER A 364 -5.08 -15.57 4.93
C SER A 364 -4.28 -16.84 4.65
N PRO A 365 -4.83 -18.02 4.96
CA PRO A 365 -4.41 -19.23 4.29
C PRO A 365 -4.84 -19.22 2.82
N PRO A 366 -4.26 -20.08 1.96
CA PRO A 366 -4.71 -20.17 0.58
C PRO A 366 -6.19 -20.55 0.50
N PRO A 367 -6.96 -19.98 -0.45
CA PRO A 367 -8.36 -20.34 -0.67
C PRO A 367 -8.56 -21.85 -0.84
N ALA A 368 -9.61 -22.39 -0.23
CA ALA A 368 -9.85 -23.84 -0.21
C ALA A 368 -10.22 -24.40 -1.60
N ASP A 369 -10.78 -23.56 -2.47
CA ASP A 369 -11.18 -23.87 -3.84
C ASP A 369 -10.02 -23.85 -4.85
N TRP A 370 -8.83 -23.39 -4.45
CA TRP A 370 -7.66 -23.46 -5.32
C TRP A 370 -7.23 -24.90 -5.60
N PRO A 371 -6.67 -25.18 -6.79
CA PRO A 371 -6.03 -26.46 -7.09
C PRO A 371 -4.98 -26.84 -6.03
N ALA A 372 -4.85 -28.13 -5.74
CA ALA A 372 -3.94 -28.64 -4.70
C ALA A 372 -2.49 -28.15 -4.90
N GLU A 373 -1.98 -28.23 -6.13
CA GLU A 373 -0.65 -27.73 -6.49
C GLU A 373 -0.44 -26.26 -6.15
N ARG A 374 -1.45 -25.41 -6.45
CA ARG A 374 -1.38 -23.98 -6.15
C ARG A 374 -1.37 -23.72 -4.65
N ARG A 375 -2.15 -24.48 -3.89
CA ARG A 375 -2.15 -24.36 -2.42
C ARG A 375 -0.83 -24.81 -1.81
N GLU A 376 -0.24 -25.88 -2.35
CA GLU A 376 1.07 -26.37 -1.92
C GLU A 376 2.17 -25.34 -2.23
N SER A 377 2.22 -24.81 -3.44
CA SER A 377 3.15 -23.75 -3.85
C SER A 377 3.04 -22.52 -2.93
N PHE A 378 1.81 -22.10 -2.60
CA PHE A 378 1.57 -21.01 -1.67
C PHE A 378 2.13 -21.30 -0.27
N LEU A 379 1.87 -22.50 0.29
CA LEU A 379 2.34 -22.85 1.64
C LEU A 379 3.86 -23.07 1.69
N ARG A 380 4.47 -23.47 0.58
CA ARG A 380 5.94 -23.50 0.44
C ARG A 380 6.56 -22.11 0.44
N GLU A 381 5.94 -21.15 -0.27
CA GLU A 381 6.39 -19.75 -0.26
C GLU A 381 6.25 -19.15 1.14
N TYR A 382 5.12 -19.42 1.82
CA TYR A 382 4.80 -18.83 3.12
C TYR A 382 4.99 -19.83 4.27
N HIS A 383 6.13 -20.52 4.28
CA HIS A 383 6.56 -21.35 5.40
C HIS A 383 6.84 -20.51 6.67
N GLU A 384 6.97 -21.11 7.83
CA GLU A 384 7.07 -20.40 9.11
C GLU A 384 8.18 -19.32 9.13
N GLY A 385 9.37 -19.60 8.57
CA GLY A 385 10.44 -18.62 8.46
C GLY A 385 10.03 -17.39 7.65
N MET A 386 9.29 -17.58 6.54
CA MET A 386 8.75 -16.48 5.74
C MET A 386 7.67 -15.70 6.51
N LEU A 387 6.80 -16.40 7.27
CA LEU A 387 5.78 -15.75 8.10
C LEU A 387 6.42 -14.92 9.23
N ARG A 388 7.56 -15.34 9.78
CA ARG A 388 8.34 -14.53 10.75
C ARG A 388 8.78 -13.21 10.13
N ASN A 389 9.36 -13.24 8.93
CA ASN A 389 9.76 -12.03 8.20
C ASN A 389 8.55 -11.18 7.81
N LEU A 390 7.44 -11.81 7.41
CA LEU A 390 6.19 -11.13 7.11
C LEU A 390 5.67 -10.36 8.33
N MET A 391 5.75 -10.93 9.54
CA MET A 391 5.35 -10.23 10.77
C MET A 391 6.31 -9.11 11.17
N VAL A 392 7.58 -9.18 10.79
CA VAL A 392 8.50 -8.04 10.87
C VAL A 392 7.99 -6.91 9.98
N HIS A 393 7.59 -7.20 8.75
CA HIS A 393 7.09 -6.24 7.77
C HIS A 393 5.72 -5.64 8.18
N GLU A 394 4.72 -6.48 8.42
CA GLU A 394 3.34 -6.05 8.65
C GLU A 394 3.11 -5.50 10.07
N ALA A 395 3.90 -5.94 11.03
CA ALA A 395 3.65 -5.62 12.43
C ALA A 395 4.82 -4.88 13.10
N VAL A 396 5.75 -5.59 13.74
CA VAL A 396 6.80 -5.02 14.58
C VAL A 396 8.17 -5.54 14.15
N PRO A 397 9.10 -4.65 13.82
CA PRO A 397 9.07 -3.18 13.87
C PRO A 397 8.58 -2.47 12.59
N GLY A 398 7.88 -3.16 11.70
CA GLY A 398 7.39 -2.66 10.40
C GLY A 398 6.16 -1.75 10.50
N HIS A 399 5.15 -2.03 9.66
CA HIS A 399 3.99 -1.15 9.45
C HIS A 399 3.24 -0.77 10.72
N ALA A 400 2.80 -1.73 11.55
CA ALA A 400 1.98 -1.40 12.72
C ALA A 400 2.73 -0.50 13.70
N LEU A 401 4.04 -0.74 13.90
CA LEU A 401 4.87 0.12 14.75
C LEU A 401 5.07 1.50 14.11
N GLN A 402 5.41 1.59 12.83
CA GLN A 402 5.63 2.84 12.12
C GLN A 402 4.37 3.72 12.15
N LEU A 403 3.21 3.14 11.87
CA LEU A 403 1.93 3.85 11.87
C LEU A 403 1.49 4.25 13.29
N ALA A 404 1.86 3.48 14.31
CA ALA A 404 1.69 3.89 15.70
C ALA A 404 2.54 5.13 16.07
N HIS A 405 3.73 5.28 15.50
CA HIS A 405 4.51 6.53 15.59
C HIS A 405 3.84 7.65 14.79
N ALA A 406 3.43 7.38 13.54
CA ALA A 406 2.85 8.39 12.65
C ALA A 406 1.60 9.06 13.24
N VAL A 407 0.70 8.31 13.87
CA VAL A 407 -0.51 8.85 14.51
C VAL A 407 -0.21 9.74 15.73
N ARG A 408 1.02 9.74 16.23
CA ARG A 408 1.50 10.61 17.32
C ARG A 408 2.14 11.91 16.82
N HIS A 409 2.40 11.97 15.52
CA HIS A 409 2.89 13.22 14.93
C HIS A 409 1.84 14.31 15.04
N THR A 410 2.27 15.49 15.47
CA THR A 410 1.44 16.70 15.61
C THR A 410 2.10 17.82 14.82
N GLY A 411 1.76 17.93 13.55
CA GLY A 411 2.19 19.01 12.68
C GLY A 411 1.39 20.30 12.84
N GLY A 412 1.72 21.29 12.04
CA GLY A 412 0.99 22.56 11.94
C GLY A 412 -0.36 22.41 11.22
N THR A 413 -0.50 21.38 10.38
CA THR A 413 -1.69 21.05 9.59
C THR A 413 -2.04 19.57 9.72
N ARG A 414 -3.16 19.12 9.12
CA ARG A 414 -3.50 17.70 8.99
C ARG A 414 -2.80 17.01 7.83
N VAL A 415 -2.08 17.74 6.97
CA VAL A 415 -1.47 17.22 5.73
C VAL A 415 -0.58 16.01 6.04
N GLY A 416 0.37 16.13 6.96
CA GLY A 416 1.31 15.05 7.30
C GLY A 416 0.66 13.80 7.89
N ASN A 417 -0.58 13.89 8.42
CA ASN A 417 -1.34 12.73 8.92
C ASN A 417 -2.21 12.09 7.83
N VAL A 418 -2.71 12.88 6.87
CA VAL A 418 -3.64 12.45 5.83
C VAL A 418 -2.93 12.00 4.56
N LEU A 419 -1.87 12.72 4.16
CA LEU A 419 -1.10 12.45 2.95
C LEU A 419 0.20 11.69 3.28
N SER A 420 0.06 10.46 3.75
CA SER A 420 1.22 9.59 4.01
C SER A 420 1.86 9.11 2.71
N SER A 421 3.21 9.12 2.68
CA SER A 421 3.99 8.59 1.57
C SER A 421 4.04 7.06 1.60
N GLY A 422 3.49 6.42 0.57
CA GLY A 422 3.64 4.97 0.39
C GLY A 422 5.12 4.56 0.27
N THR A 423 5.96 5.39 -0.33
CA THR A 423 7.41 5.17 -0.46
C THR A 423 8.09 5.11 0.92
N PHE A 424 7.71 5.98 1.85
CA PHE A 424 8.25 5.91 3.21
C PHE A 424 7.67 4.73 4.00
N VAL A 425 6.36 4.51 3.93
CA VAL A 425 5.66 3.44 4.69
C VAL A 425 6.20 2.06 4.30
N GLU A 426 6.26 1.76 2.99
CA GLU A 426 6.81 0.49 2.49
C GLU A 426 8.34 0.43 2.68
N GLY A 427 9.01 1.55 2.44
CA GLY A 427 10.46 1.66 2.63
C GLY A 427 10.89 1.38 4.05
N TRP A 428 10.18 1.90 5.03
CA TRP A 428 10.42 1.59 6.45
C TRP A 428 10.21 0.10 6.73
N ALA A 429 9.13 -0.51 6.25
CA ALA A 429 8.84 -1.92 6.53
C ALA A 429 9.91 -2.85 5.96
N VAL A 430 10.36 -2.63 4.72
CA VAL A 430 11.45 -3.40 4.10
C VAL A 430 12.80 -3.13 4.80
N TYR A 431 13.06 -1.88 5.21
CA TYR A 431 14.24 -1.55 6.01
C TYR A 431 14.22 -2.25 7.37
N ALA A 432 13.05 -2.33 8.02
CA ALA A 432 12.86 -3.01 9.30
C ALA A 432 13.14 -4.52 9.20
N GLU A 433 12.82 -5.16 8.06
CA GLU A 433 13.20 -6.55 7.79
C GLU A 433 14.73 -6.73 7.85
N GLU A 434 15.48 -5.86 7.18
CA GLU A 434 16.93 -5.90 7.21
C GLU A 434 17.50 -5.60 8.61
N ALA A 435 16.97 -4.58 9.26
CA ALA A 435 17.41 -4.20 10.60
C ALA A 435 17.18 -5.35 11.59
N MET A 436 16.03 -6.03 11.52
CA MET A 436 15.74 -7.19 12.36
C MET A 436 16.65 -8.38 12.03
N ALA A 437 16.91 -8.65 10.74
CA ALA A 437 17.80 -9.73 10.33
C ALA A 437 19.26 -9.52 10.78
N ARG A 438 19.70 -8.26 10.92
CA ARG A 438 21.03 -7.93 11.51
C ARG A 438 21.14 -8.28 13.01
N HIS A 439 20.04 -8.15 13.74
CA HIS A 439 19.95 -8.49 15.16
C HIS A 439 19.68 -9.98 15.42
N GLY A 440 19.21 -10.70 14.43
CA GLY A 440 18.82 -12.09 14.49
C GLY A 440 17.48 -12.33 15.19
N TRP A 441 16.93 -13.53 15.01
CA TRP A 441 15.63 -13.93 15.56
C TRP A 441 15.70 -14.21 17.07
N SER A 442 16.59 -15.11 17.49
CA SER A 442 16.65 -15.61 18.85
C SER A 442 18.03 -15.49 19.51
N GLY A 443 19.07 -15.25 18.72
CA GLY A 443 20.48 -15.36 19.13
C GLY A 443 21.05 -16.77 18.92
N ASP A 444 20.25 -17.73 18.46
CA ASP A 444 20.78 -18.98 17.92
C ASP A 444 21.28 -18.75 16.50
N HIS A 445 22.53 -19.11 16.25
CA HIS A 445 23.21 -18.81 14.99
C HIS A 445 22.48 -19.39 13.76
N ARG A 446 21.91 -20.60 13.87
CA ARG A 446 21.21 -21.24 12.76
C ARG A 446 19.85 -20.57 12.49
N GLU A 447 19.10 -20.22 13.54
CA GLU A 447 17.83 -19.49 13.39
C GLU A 447 18.06 -18.07 12.85
N ASP A 448 19.12 -17.39 13.31
CA ASP A 448 19.46 -16.05 12.85
C ASP A 448 19.88 -16.05 11.38
N LEU A 449 20.66 -17.06 10.92
CA LEU A 449 20.98 -17.25 9.51
C LEU A 449 19.75 -17.60 8.67
N ALA A 450 18.83 -18.40 9.20
CA ALA A 450 17.56 -18.72 8.52
C ALA A 450 16.74 -17.45 8.29
N LEU A 451 16.58 -16.56 9.29
CA LEU A 451 15.91 -15.28 9.13
C LEU A 451 16.63 -14.40 8.09
N ARG A 452 17.97 -14.33 8.14
CA ARG A 452 18.75 -13.57 7.15
C ARG A 452 18.56 -14.07 5.72
N LEU A 453 18.52 -15.37 5.50
CA LEU A 453 18.29 -15.98 4.18
C LEU A 453 16.91 -15.61 3.63
N VAL A 454 15.88 -15.69 4.48
CA VAL A 454 14.51 -15.30 4.12
C VAL A 454 14.44 -13.80 3.82
N GLN A 455 15.04 -12.95 4.66
CA GLN A 455 15.09 -11.51 4.42
C GLN A 455 15.82 -11.18 3.11
N LEU A 456 16.95 -11.83 2.80
CA LEU A 456 17.66 -11.63 1.53
C LEU A 456 16.83 -12.10 0.32
N LYS A 457 16.09 -13.19 0.43
CA LYS A 457 15.10 -13.60 -0.59
C LYS A 457 14.04 -12.52 -0.79
N MET A 458 13.51 -11.93 0.29
CA MET A 458 12.53 -10.83 0.20
C MET A 458 13.16 -9.57 -0.41
N ARG A 459 14.43 -9.28 -0.12
CA ARG A 459 15.15 -8.17 -0.75
C ARG A 459 15.31 -8.40 -2.27
N LEU A 460 15.67 -9.61 -2.71
CA LEU A 460 15.69 -9.95 -4.14
C LEU A 460 14.32 -9.70 -4.78
N ARG A 461 13.24 -10.15 -4.13
CA ARG A 461 11.86 -9.92 -4.57
C ARG A 461 11.54 -8.42 -4.70
N THR A 462 11.93 -7.62 -3.73
CA THR A 462 11.72 -6.17 -3.70
C THR A 462 12.45 -5.46 -4.83
N ILE A 463 13.72 -5.80 -5.07
CA ILE A 463 14.52 -5.27 -6.18
C ILE A 463 13.93 -5.68 -7.53
N LEU A 464 13.56 -6.95 -7.68
CA LEU A 464 12.99 -7.48 -8.91
C LEU A 464 11.60 -6.89 -9.21
N ASN A 465 10.82 -6.49 -8.19
CA ASN A 465 9.60 -5.73 -8.37
C ASN A 465 9.85 -4.41 -9.11
N ALA A 466 10.88 -3.65 -8.74
CA ALA A 466 11.22 -2.39 -9.41
C ALA A 466 11.73 -2.63 -10.83
N ILE A 467 12.58 -3.64 -11.05
CA ILE A 467 13.06 -4.00 -12.39
C ILE A 467 11.90 -4.41 -13.29
N LEU A 468 10.97 -5.23 -12.77
CA LEU A 468 9.77 -5.67 -13.48
C LEU A 468 8.89 -4.49 -13.88
N ASP A 469 8.61 -3.58 -12.93
CA ASP A 469 7.77 -2.42 -13.11
C ASP A 469 8.31 -1.49 -14.22
N VAL A 470 9.59 -1.11 -14.12
CA VAL A 470 10.25 -0.26 -15.13
C VAL A 470 10.27 -0.96 -16.48
N ARG A 471 10.77 -2.20 -16.57
CA ARG A 471 10.93 -2.90 -17.85
C ARG A 471 9.61 -3.24 -18.52
N LEU A 472 8.55 -3.50 -17.75
CA LEU A 472 7.21 -3.71 -18.30
C LEU A 472 6.70 -2.42 -18.94
N HIS A 473 6.72 -1.30 -18.21
CA HIS A 473 6.05 -0.08 -18.65
C HIS A 473 6.85 0.74 -19.66
N THR A 474 8.18 0.58 -19.72
CA THR A 474 9.07 1.34 -20.64
C THR A 474 9.68 0.49 -21.75
N GLY A 475 9.48 -0.84 -21.74
CA GLY A 475 10.14 -1.76 -22.67
C GLY A 475 9.23 -2.87 -23.20
N ASP A 476 9.87 -3.92 -23.68
CA ASP A 476 9.23 -5.06 -24.34
C ASP A 476 9.30 -6.35 -23.51
N LEU A 477 9.34 -6.23 -22.17
CA LEU A 477 9.43 -7.40 -21.30
C LEU A 477 8.23 -8.32 -21.53
N THR A 478 8.53 -9.57 -21.85
CA THR A 478 7.52 -10.63 -22.04
C THR A 478 7.22 -11.36 -20.74
N GLU A 479 6.05 -12.01 -20.65
CA GLU A 479 5.67 -12.86 -19.52
C GLU A 479 6.71 -13.93 -19.21
N SER A 480 7.22 -14.64 -20.24
CA SER A 480 8.22 -15.69 -20.07
C SER A 480 9.54 -15.16 -19.49
N GLU A 481 9.98 -13.97 -19.92
CA GLU A 481 11.18 -13.33 -19.37
C GLU A 481 10.95 -12.87 -17.94
N ALA A 482 9.78 -12.31 -17.63
CA ALA A 482 9.41 -11.88 -16.28
C ALA A 482 9.37 -13.07 -15.32
N ILE A 483 8.67 -14.16 -15.67
CA ILE A 483 8.60 -15.38 -14.85
C ILE A 483 10.00 -15.96 -14.65
N SER A 484 10.82 -16.05 -15.73
CA SER A 484 12.20 -16.51 -15.63
C SER A 484 13.06 -15.65 -14.69
N LEU A 485 12.93 -14.33 -14.78
CA LEU A 485 13.63 -13.40 -13.90
C LEU A 485 13.25 -13.62 -12.43
N LEU A 486 11.96 -13.72 -12.13
CA LEU A 486 11.44 -13.86 -10.77
C LEU A 486 11.76 -15.22 -10.15
N THR A 487 11.71 -16.30 -10.94
CA THR A 487 11.98 -17.65 -10.43
C THR A 487 13.46 -17.96 -10.34
N GLN A 488 14.27 -17.58 -11.34
CA GLN A 488 15.69 -17.94 -11.37
C GLN A 488 16.57 -17.02 -10.52
N ARG A 489 16.29 -15.72 -10.50
CA ARG A 489 17.06 -14.75 -9.72
C ARG A 489 16.41 -14.40 -8.37
N GLY A 490 15.07 -14.39 -8.31
CA GLY A 490 14.30 -14.09 -7.11
C GLY A 490 13.98 -15.30 -6.23
N HIS A 491 14.27 -16.53 -6.72
CA HIS A 491 13.91 -17.78 -6.04
C HIS A 491 12.44 -17.84 -5.61
N GLN A 492 11.55 -17.19 -6.39
CA GLN A 492 10.11 -17.20 -6.12
C GLN A 492 9.49 -18.48 -6.67
N GLU A 493 8.46 -18.97 -6.01
CA GLU A 493 7.63 -20.06 -6.53
C GLU A 493 6.92 -19.61 -7.81
N GLU A 494 6.70 -20.52 -8.76
CA GLU A 494 6.14 -20.20 -10.08
C GLU A 494 4.75 -19.52 -9.96
N GLY A 495 3.90 -20.01 -9.05
CA GLY A 495 2.58 -19.42 -8.81
C GLY A 495 2.65 -17.98 -8.33
N GLU A 496 3.64 -17.63 -7.52
CA GLU A 496 3.90 -16.27 -7.07
C GLU A 496 4.40 -15.38 -8.22
N ALA A 497 5.31 -15.90 -9.06
CA ALA A 497 5.84 -15.18 -10.22
C ALA A 497 4.74 -14.83 -11.24
N VAL A 498 3.84 -15.77 -11.52
CA VAL A 498 2.66 -15.55 -12.40
C VAL A 498 1.73 -14.50 -11.80
N GLY A 499 1.45 -14.59 -10.50
CA GLY A 499 0.65 -13.57 -9.79
C GLY A 499 1.30 -12.18 -9.84
N LYS A 500 2.62 -12.11 -9.70
CA LYS A 500 3.39 -10.88 -9.77
C LYS A 500 3.37 -10.24 -11.17
N TRP A 501 3.52 -11.06 -12.22
CA TRP A 501 3.37 -10.59 -13.59
C TRP A 501 2.00 -9.97 -13.84
N ARG A 502 0.92 -10.63 -13.37
CA ARG A 502 -0.43 -10.09 -13.46
C ARG A 502 -0.55 -8.75 -12.72
N ARG A 503 -0.05 -8.68 -11.46
CA ARG A 503 -0.08 -7.45 -10.65
C ARG A 503 0.67 -6.30 -11.32
N ALA A 504 1.83 -6.56 -11.92
CA ALA A 504 2.60 -5.55 -12.63
C ALA A 504 1.82 -4.89 -13.78
N GLN A 505 0.96 -5.65 -14.46
CA GLN A 505 0.11 -5.13 -15.53
C GLN A 505 -1.10 -4.34 -15.02
N LEU A 506 -1.52 -4.54 -13.75
CA LEU A 506 -2.67 -3.88 -13.13
C LEU A 506 -2.32 -2.59 -12.41
N THR A 507 -1.02 -2.37 -12.17
CA THR A 507 -0.51 -1.21 -11.43
C THR A 507 0.67 -0.60 -12.19
N SER A 508 1.02 0.63 -11.88
CA SER A 508 2.21 1.29 -12.40
C SER A 508 2.89 2.08 -11.29
N ALA A 509 4.22 2.04 -11.24
CA ALA A 509 5.09 2.61 -10.21
C ALA A 509 4.89 2.03 -8.79
N GLN A 510 3.80 1.34 -8.52
CA GLN A 510 3.50 0.77 -7.20
C GLN A 510 4.49 -0.32 -6.79
N LEU A 511 4.92 -1.16 -7.73
CA LEU A 511 5.93 -2.19 -7.45
C LEU A 511 7.32 -1.61 -7.17
N SER A 512 7.62 -0.43 -7.71
CA SER A 512 8.86 0.31 -7.45
C SER A 512 8.91 0.92 -6.05
N THR A 513 7.77 1.18 -5.43
CA THR A 513 7.65 1.82 -4.10
C THR A 513 8.47 1.09 -3.03
N TYR A 514 8.41 -0.23 -3.01
CA TYR A 514 9.12 -1.07 -2.04
C TYR A 514 10.63 -0.88 -2.08
N TYR A 515 11.21 -0.97 -3.27
CA TYR A 515 12.66 -0.90 -3.44
C TYR A 515 13.19 0.53 -3.26
N VAL A 516 12.54 1.51 -3.89
CA VAL A 516 12.96 2.91 -3.77
C VAL A 516 12.87 3.37 -2.32
N GLY A 517 11.74 3.07 -1.68
CA GLY A 517 11.56 3.39 -0.27
C GLY A 517 12.62 2.75 0.63
N TYR A 518 12.88 1.45 0.44
CA TYR A 518 13.93 0.74 1.17
C TYR A 518 15.31 1.39 0.98
N ALA A 519 15.67 1.69 -0.26
CA ALA A 519 16.96 2.27 -0.58
C ALA A 519 17.12 3.67 0.06
N GLU A 520 16.11 4.52 -0.06
CA GLU A 520 16.14 5.89 0.49
C GLU A 520 16.07 5.91 2.02
N VAL A 521 15.24 5.09 2.65
CA VAL A 521 15.18 4.96 4.12
C VAL A 521 16.51 4.41 4.67
N GLY A 522 17.10 3.44 3.98
CA GLY A 522 18.43 2.90 4.32
C GLY A 522 19.53 3.95 4.19
N ASP A 523 19.50 4.77 3.12
CA ASP A 523 20.44 5.89 2.93
C ASP A 523 20.30 6.92 4.07
N ILE A 524 19.06 7.32 4.41
CA ILE A 524 18.79 8.24 5.53
C ILE A 524 19.33 7.70 6.84
N SER A 525 19.10 6.42 7.13
CA SER A 525 19.60 5.79 8.37
C SER A 525 21.12 5.81 8.46
N ARG A 526 21.83 5.55 7.34
CA ARG A 526 23.31 5.61 7.28
C ARG A 526 23.84 7.04 7.42
N ASP A 527 23.24 7.98 6.71
CA ASP A 527 23.64 9.39 6.75
C ASP A 527 23.40 10.00 8.13
N LEU A 528 22.27 9.67 8.77
CA LEU A 528 21.98 10.10 10.14
C LEU A 528 23.00 9.53 11.15
N ALA A 529 23.38 8.26 10.98
CA ALA A 529 24.42 7.64 11.81
C ALA A 529 25.79 8.31 11.62
N ALA A 530 26.13 8.69 10.38
CA ALA A 530 27.39 9.39 10.09
C ALA A 530 27.38 10.84 10.59
N ALA A 531 26.27 11.56 10.40
CA ALA A 531 26.13 12.96 10.84
C ALA A 531 26.00 13.09 12.37
N ARG A 532 25.39 12.11 13.04
CA ARG A 532 25.13 12.12 14.50
C ARG A 532 25.56 10.79 15.16
N PRO A 533 26.87 10.49 15.24
CA PRO A 533 27.39 9.20 15.72
C PRO A 533 27.14 8.95 17.22
N SER A 534 26.74 9.96 17.99
CA SER A 534 26.38 9.82 19.40
C SER A 534 24.98 9.25 19.64
N LEU A 535 24.10 9.25 18.62
CA LEU A 535 22.76 8.69 18.77
C LEU A 535 22.81 7.17 18.79
N THR A 536 22.08 6.56 19.72
CA THR A 536 21.84 5.11 19.71
C THR A 536 20.99 4.72 18.49
N GLU A 537 20.92 3.42 18.17
CA GLU A 537 20.06 2.93 17.09
C GLU A 537 18.59 3.32 17.33
N ARG A 538 18.08 3.10 18.56
CA ARG A 538 16.74 3.54 18.95
C ARG A 538 16.52 5.03 18.72
N GLN A 539 17.43 5.88 19.15
CA GLN A 539 17.30 7.33 18.97
C GLN A 539 17.26 7.74 17.49
N ARG A 540 18.01 7.04 16.62
CA ARG A 540 17.98 7.29 15.18
C ARG A 540 16.63 6.86 14.57
N HIS A 541 16.17 5.65 14.89
CA HIS A 541 14.89 5.16 14.39
C HIS A 541 13.72 6.00 14.89
N ASP A 542 13.71 6.35 16.19
CA ASP A 542 12.69 7.23 16.76
C ASP A 542 12.68 8.61 16.07
N ALA A 543 13.86 9.17 15.75
CA ALA A 543 13.96 10.43 15.03
C ALA A 543 13.40 10.31 13.61
N MET A 544 13.66 9.21 12.89
CA MET A 544 13.10 8.97 11.55
C MET A 544 11.58 8.81 11.58
N LEU A 545 11.01 8.26 12.65
CA LEU A 545 9.57 8.01 12.80
C LEU A 545 8.79 9.16 13.45
N ALA A 546 9.48 10.23 13.92
CA ALA A 546 8.85 11.33 14.64
C ALA A 546 8.05 12.30 13.76
N HIS A 547 8.18 12.20 12.43
CA HIS A 547 7.67 13.19 11.49
C HIS A 547 6.41 12.72 10.71
N GLY A 548 5.69 11.74 11.22
CA GLY A 548 4.58 11.13 10.48
C GLY A 548 5.09 10.17 9.39
N SER A 549 4.58 10.31 8.17
CA SER A 549 5.01 9.47 7.03
C SER A 549 5.33 10.33 5.79
N PRO A 550 6.25 11.31 5.89
CA PRO A 550 6.60 12.17 4.76
C PRO A 550 7.39 11.37 3.69
N PRO A 551 7.40 11.80 2.43
CA PRO A 551 8.33 11.26 1.44
C PRO A 551 9.78 11.31 1.93
N PRO A 552 10.61 10.31 1.60
CA PRO A 552 12.00 10.22 2.12
C PRO A 552 12.84 11.49 1.89
N ARG A 553 12.70 12.17 0.74
CA ARG A 553 13.42 13.42 0.47
C ARG A 553 13.09 14.52 1.49
N HIS A 554 11.83 14.63 1.90
CA HIS A 554 11.39 15.58 2.92
C HIS A 554 11.81 15.14 4.33
N LEU A 555 11.85 13.84 4.60
CA LEU A 555 12.40 13.32 5.86
C LEU A 555 13.88 13.72 6.03
N ARG A 556 14.68 13.69 4.94
CA ARG A 556 16.07 14.20 4.98
C ARG A 556 16.13 15.66 5.45
N THR A 557 15.30 16.52 4.87
CA THR A 557 15.19 17.93 5.25
C THR A 557 14.86 18.06 6.75
N LEU A 558 13.79 17.39 7.21
CA LEU A 558 13.36 17.42 8.61
C LEU A 558 14.40 16.87 9.61
N LEU A 559 15.29 16.02 9.16
CA LEU A 559 16.40 15.50 9.94
C LEU A 559 17.67 16.38 9.82
N GLY A 560 17.67 17.40 8.98
CA GLY A 560 18.83 18.28 8.72
C GLY A 560 20.00 17.53 8.07
N LEU A 561 19.73 16.67 7.08
CA LEU A 561 20.68 15.83 6.33
C LEU A 561 20.89 16.37 4.91
#